data_143f8ebe12f6b560dbc7b3ff9c9a3ef5
#
_entry.id   143f8ebe12f6b560dbc7b3ff9c9a3ef5
#
_cell.length_a   1.000
_cell.length_b   1.000
_cell.length_c   1.000
_cell.angle_alpha   90.00
_cell.angle_beta   90.00
_cell.angle_gamma   90.00
#
_symmetry.space_group_name_H-M   'P 1'
#
loop_
_entity.id
_entity.type
_entity.pdbx_description
1 polymer ?
#
loop_
_entity_poly.entity_id
_entity_poly.type
_entity_poly.pdbx_seq_one_letter_code
_entity_poly.pdbx_strand_id
1 'polypeptide(L)'
;LPDMVTLLPVLQPGEGDEHSMNVEGNLDYFEEIAAALRANNIVVSALVAADPAQIRAAARAVADYVQFNTTAFSSVEDLGTLTEQLERLRAVASAANKLGLGVVAGRGLGYQHIRDIAGIPLIEEVNVGRSILARSMLVGVERAVTTMKNQFEHK
;
A
#
# COMPACT_ATOMS: atom_id res chain seq x y z
N LEU A 1 -17.99 -13.30 -1.50
CA LEU A 1 -16.93 -12.70 -2.28
C LEU A 1 -16.34 -11.55 -1.47
N PRO A 2 -15.03 -11.26 -1.57
CA PRO A 2 -14.43 -10.09 -0.94
C PRO A 2 -14.90 -8.81 -1.65
N ASP A 3 -14.88 -7.69 -0.95
CA ASP A 3 -15.19 -6.38 -1.53
C ASP A 3 -14.01 -5.86 -2.38
N MET A 4 -12.78 -6.13 -1.95
CA MET A 4 -11.56 -5.74 -2.64
C MET A 4 -10.50 -6.87 -2.61
N VAL A 5 -9.74 -6.97 -3.69
CA VAL A 5 -8.57 -7.86 -3.80
C VAL A 5 -7.35 -7.04 -4.17
N THR A 6 -6.28 -7.18 -3.39
CA THR A 6 -4.97 -6.62 -3.74
C THR A 6 -4.12 -7.69 -4.41
N LEU A 7 -3.73 -7.43 -5.65
CA LEU A 7 -2.83 -8.29 -6.42
C LEU A 7 -1.39 -8.08 -5.94
N LEU A 8 -0.71 -9.18 -5.65
CA LEU A 8 0.65 -9.21 -5.11
C LEU A 8 1.56 -9.98 -6.06
N PRO A 9 2.87 -9.71 -6.08
CA PRO A 9 3.81 -10.58 -6.80
C PRO A 9 3.84 -11.96 -6.14
N VAL A 10 4.10 -12.98 -6.94
CA VAL A 10 4.40 -14.31 -6.42
C VAL A 10 5.81 -14.26 -5.83
N LEU A 11 5.92 -14.46 -4.52
CA LEU A 11 7.20 -14.49 -3.83
C LEU A 11 7.77 -15.90 -3.83
N GLN A 12 9.09 -16.01 -4.06
CA GLN A 12 9.82 -17.26 -3.88
C GLN A 12 10.13 -17.47 -2.39
N PRO A 13 10.32 -18.73 -1.94
CA PRO A 13 10.74 -18.99 -0.57
C PRO A 13 12.04 -18.25 -0.23
N GLY A 14 12.02 -17.42 0.83
CA GLY A 14 13.15 -16.60 1.27
C GLY A 14 13.19 -15.17 0.74
N GLU A 15 12.30 -14.80 -0.17
CA GLU A 15 12.15 -13.40 -0.59
C GLU A 15 11.43 -12.57 0.48
N GLY A 16 11.84 -11.33 0.62
CA GLY A 16 11.30 -10.40 1.60
C GLY A 16 10.07 -9.62 1.12
N ASP A 17 9.61 -8.71 1.95
CA ASP A 17 8.43 -7.87 1.70
C ASP A 17 8.69 -6.68 0.75
N GLU A 18 9.93 -6.49 0.30
CA GLU A 18 10.34 -5.40 -0.58
C GLU A 18 9.81 -5.52 -2.01
N HIS A 19 9.39 -6.74 -2.40
CA HIS A 19 8.91 -7.00 -3.76
C HIS A 19 7.54 -6.35 -4.00
N SER A 20 7.43 -5.74 -5.18
CA SER A 20 6.23 -5.10 -5.70
C SER A 20 5.90 -5.66 -7.08
N MET A 21 4.65 -5.54 -7.51
CA MET A 21 4.27 -5.93 -8.86
C MET A 21 4.93 -5.04 -9.90
N ASN A 22 5.38 -5.65 -10.98
CA ASN A 22 5.74 -4.96 -12.21
C ASN A 22 4.53 -4.98 -13.16
N VAL A 23 3.60 -4.07 -12.93
CA VAL A 23 2.37 -3.96 -13.75
C VAL A 23 2.71 -3.53 -15.17
N GLU A 24 3.67 -2.58 -15.32
CA GLU A 24 4.10 -2.11 -16.64
C GLU A 24 4.64 -3.23 -17.52
N GLY A 25 5.45 -4.12 -16.96
CA GLY A 25 6.02 -5.26 -17.67
C GLY A 25 5.06 -6.43 -17.90
N ASN A 26 3.88 -6.43 -17.27
CA ASN A 26 2.90 -7.52 -17.32
C ASN A 26 1.48 -7.00 -17.55
N LEU A 27 1.33 -5.94 -18.35
CA LEU A 27 0.08 -5.18 -18.48
C LEU A 27 -1.09 -6.07 -18.90
N ASP A 28 -0.94 -6.83 -19.99
CA ASP A 28 -2.01 -7.67 -20.55
C ASP A 28 -2.52 -8.70 -19.53
N TYR A 29 -1.59 -9.32 -18.80
CA TYR A 29 -1.93 -10.31 -17.77
C TYR A 29 -2.66 -9.66 -16.58
N PHE A 30 -2.24 -8.46 -16.19
CA PHE A 30 -2.90 -7.72 -15.13
C PHE A 30 -4.32 -7.28 -15.57
N GLU A 31 -4.48 -6.80 -16.80
CA GLU A 31 -5.77 -6.41 -17.36
C GLU A 31 -6.76 -7.58 -17.39
N GLU A 32 -6.32 -8.78 -17.80
CA GLU A 32 -7.14 -9.98 -17.80
C GLU A 32 -7.68 -10.32 -16.40
N ILE A 33 -6.79 -10.32 -15.40
CA ILE A 33 -7.17 -10.61 -14.00
C ILE A 33 -8.10 -9.52 -13.47
N ALA A 34 -7.77 -8.25 -13.70
CA ALA A 34 -8.57 -7.12 -13.26
C ALA A 34 -9.99 -7.17 -13.86
N ALA A 35 -10.11 -7.46 -15.15
CA ALA A 35 -11.40 -7.61 -15.83
C ALA A 35 -12.23 -8.75 -15.22
N ALA A 36 -11.61 -9.90 -14.93
CA ALA A 36 -12.29 -11.05 -14.31
C ALA A 36 -12.80 -10.75 -12.89
N LEU A 37 -12.03 -10.03 -12.08
CA LEU A 37 -12.43 -9.60 -10.74
C LEU A 37 -13.58 -8.58 -10.80
N ARG A 38 -13.45 -7.57 -11.65
CA ARG A 38 -14.46 -6.51 -11.81
C ARG A 38 -15.80 -7.05 -12.35
N ALA A 39 -15.77 -8.08 -13.20
CA ALA A 39 -16.98 -8.77 -13.65
C ALA A 39 -17.77 -9.41 -12.51
N ASN A 40 -17.13 -9.63 -11.35
CA ASN A 40 -17.75 -10.12 -10.11
C ASN A 40 -17.97 -9.01 -9.08
N ASN A 41 -17.91 -7.72 -9.48
CA ASN A 41 -18.01 -6.55 -8.61
C ASN A 41 -16.96 -6.49 -7.49
N ILE A 42 -15.76 -6.99 -7.75
CA ILE A 42 -14.63 -6.94 -6.82
C ILE A 42 -13.75 -5.77 -7.20
N VAL A 43 -13.47 -4.90 -6.24
CA VAL A 43 -12.52 -3.78 -6.38
C VAL A 43 -11.10 -4.32 -6.53
N VAL A 44 -10.34 -3.80 -7.47
CA VAL A 44 -8.99 -4.27 -7.78
C VAL A 44 -7.95 -3.29 -7.30
N SER A 45 -7.04 -3.75 -6.45
CA SER A 45 -5.86 -3.02 -5.98
C SER A 45 -4.58 -3.72 -6.44
N ALA A 46 -3.54 -2.97 -6.76
CA ALA A 46 -2.22 -3.50 -7.12
C ALA A 46 -1.16 -3.06 -6.12
N LEU A 47 -0.39 -4.00 -5.55
CA LEU A 47 0.80 -3.67 -4.76
C LEU A 47 1.95 -3.25 -5.67
N VAL A 48 2.27 -1.97 -5.71
CA VAL A 48 3.28 -1.38 -6.58
C VAL A 48 4.36 -0.64 -5.79
N ALA A 49 5.52 -0.49 -6.40
CA ALA A 49 6.51 0.46 -5.91
C ALA A 49 5.97 1.89 -6.03
N ALA A 50 6.49 2.81 -5.19
CA ALA A 50 6.19 4.23 -5.29
C ALA A 50 6.91 4.85 -6.53
N ASP A 51 6.44 4.47 -7.71
CA ASP A 51 7.00 4.81 -9.01
C ASP A 51 5.89 5.27 -9.98
N PRO A 52 6.02 6.46 -10.60
CA PRO A 52 5.06 6.99 -11.55
C PRO A 52 4.75 6.09 -12.75
N ALA A 53 5.72 5.27 -13.21
CA ALA A 53 5.51 4.34 -14.33
C ALA A 53 4.52 3.24 -13.94
N GLN A 54 4.71 2.64 -12.76
CA GLN A 54 3.82 1.60 -12.24
C GLN A 54 2.40 2.12 -11.97
N ILE A 55 2.28 3.37 -11.49
CA ILE A 55 0.97 4.00 -11.25
C ILE A 55 0.22 4.21 -12.57
N ARG A 56 0.91 4.71 -13.61
CA ARG A 56 0.30 4.87 -14.94
C ARG A 56 -0.11 3.52 -15.55
N ALA A 57 0.72 2.49 -15.36
CA ALA A 57 0.39 1.15 -15.81
C ALA A 57 -0.84 0.59 -15.09
N ALA A 58 -0.93 0.72 -13.77
CA ALA A 58 -2.09 0.30 -12.99
C ALA A 58 -3.38 1.02 -13.42
N ALA A 59 -3.31 2.34 -13.69
CA ALA A 59 -4.45 3.11 -14.19
C ALA A 59 -4.88 2.64 -15.59
N ARG A 60 -3.93 2.35 -16.50
CA ARG A 60 -4.23 1.79 -17.82
C ARG A 60 -4.87 0.42 -17.74
N ALA A 61 -4.41 -0.41 -16.84
CA ALA A 61 -4.93 -1.75 -16.57
C ALA A 61 -6.24 -1.75 -15.75
N VAL A 62 -6.88 -0.59 -15.63
CA VAL A 62 -8.19 -0.43 -14.98
C VAL A 62 -8.22 -0.90 -13.53
N ALA A 63 -7.12 -0.76 -12.79
CA ALA A 63 -7.14 -0.90 -11.34
C ALA A 63 -7.99 0.22 -10.72
N ASP A 64 -8.62 -0.08 -9.59
CA ASP A 64 -9.38 0.92 -8.82
C ASP A 64 -8.48 1.58 -7.76
N TYR A 65 -7.54 0.82 -7.20
CA TYR A 65 -6.59 1.26 -6.19
C TYR A 65 -5.16 0.87 -6.53
N VAL A 66 -4.22 1.62 -5.98
CA VAL A 66 -2.82 1.20 -5.84
C VAL A 66 -2.45 1.14 -4.37
N GLN A 67 -1.82 0.05 -3.97
CA GLN A 67 -1.19 -0.06 -2.66
C GLN A 67 0.31 0.18 -2.81
N PHE A 68 0.82 1.25 -2.21
CA PHE A 68 2.25 1.51 -2.21
C PHE A 68 2.98 0.59 -1.23
N ASN A 69 4.01 -0.07 -1.74
CA ASN A 69 4.95 -0.79 -0.88
C ASN A 69 5.80 0.23 -0.11
N THR A 70 5.59 0.30 1.19
CA THR A 70 6.26 1.25 2.09
C THR A 70 7.48 0.67 2.80
N THR A 71 7.99 -0.50 2.38
CA THR A 71 9.16 -1.13 3.02
C THR A 71 10.38 -0.22 2.98
N ALA A 72 10.64 0.44 1.84
CA ALA A 72 11.74 1.39 1.71
C ALA A 72 11.63 2.55 2.71
N PHE A 73 10.43 3.09 2.91
CA PHE A 73 10.16 4.13 3.91
C PHE A 73 10.34 3.63 5.34
N SER A 74 9.79 2.45 5.66
CA SER A 74 9.78 1.91 7.02
C SER A 74 11.14 1.40 7.49
N SER A 75 12.11 1.23 6.59
CA SER A 75 13.47 0.77 6.89
C SER A 75 14.47 1.92 7.05
N VAL A 76 14.02 3.17 6.93
CA VAL A 76 14.90 4.35 7.04
C VAL A 76 15.21 4.64 8.50
N GLU A 77 16.50 4.90 8.80
CA GLU A 77 16.97 5.25 10.14
C GLU A 77 17.34 6.74 10.28
N ASP A 78 17.65 7.42 9.17
CA ASP A 78 18.04 8.84 9.19
C ASP A 78 16.90 9.76 8.75
N LEU A 79 16.84 10.96 9.37
CA LEU A 79 15.76 11.93 9.13
C LEU A 79 15.77 12.54 7.71
N GLY A 80 16.93 12.66 7.08
CA GLY A 80 17.03 13.23 5.74
C GLY A 80 16.37 12.32 4.71
N THR A 81 16.77 11.06 4.69
CA THR A 81 16.19 10.02 3.82
C THR A 81 14.71 9.79 4.14
N LEU A 82 14.30 9.86 5.41
CA LEU A 82 12.90 9.76 5.80
C LEU A 82 12.05 10.85 5.13
N THR A 83 12.53 12.10 5.17
CA THR A 83 11.84 13.23 4.53
C THR A 83 11.72 13.03 3.03
N GLU A 84 12.78 12.59 2.35
CA GLU A 84 12.78 12.30 0.92
C GLU A 84 11.75 11.20 0.56
N GLN A 85 11.68 10.14 1.35
CA GLN A 85 10.70 9.05 1.14
C GLN A 85 9.27 9.55 1.34
N LEU A 86 9.00 10.39 2.33
CA LEU A 86 7.68 10.99 2.55
C LEU A 86 7.27 11.92 1.40
N GLU A 87 8.18 12.78 0.93
CA GLU A 87 7.90 13.64 -0.23
C GLU A 87 7.66 12.81 -1.50
N ARG A 88 8.41 11.74 -1.70
CA ARG A 88 8.17 10.80 -2.79
C ARG A 88 6.78 10.16 -2.69
N LEU A 89 6.39 9.66 -1.52
CA LEU A 89 5.05 9.08 -1.30
C LEU A 89 3.95 10.10 -1.55
N ARG A 90 4.11 11.35 -1.12
CA ARG A 90 3.16 12.45 -1.41
C ARG A 90 3.02 12.70 -2.92
N ALA A 91 4.14 12.79 -3.61
CA ALA A 91 4.15 13.04 -5.05
C ALA A 91 3.44 11.92 -5.84
N VAL A 92 3.73 10.65 -5.51
CA VAL A 92 3.11 9.51 -6.20
C VAL A 92 1.65 9.32 -5.80
N ALA A 93 1.25 9.62 -4.56
CA ALA A 93 -0.15 9.63 -4.14
C ALA A 93 -0.95 10.69 -4.92
N SER A 94 -0.38 11.89 -5.10
CA SER A 94 -0.98 12.93 -5.94
C SER A 94 -1.12 12.50 -7.40
N ALA A 95 -0.11 11.80 -7.94
CA ALA A 95 -0.16 11.29 -9.30
C ALA A 95 -1.25 10.20 -9.47
N ALA A 96 -1.36 9.28 -8.52
CA ALA A 96 -2.39 8.24 -8.51
C ALA A 96 -3.80 8.84 -8.44
N ASN A 97 -4.03 9.79 -7.55
CA ASN A 97 -5.31 10.47 -7.40
C ASN A 97 -5.73 11.21 -8.69
N LYS A 98 -4.79 11.89 -9.38
CA LYS A 98 -5.05 12.55 -10.67
C LYS A 98 -5.46 11.57 -11.78
N LEU A 99 -5.07 10.31 -11.67
CA LEU A 99 -5.46 9.23 -12.59
C LEU A 99 -6.73 8.51 -12.15
N GLY A 100 -7.38 8.96 -11.08
CA GLY A 100 -8.61 8.38 -10.56
C GLY A 100 -8.41 7.12 -9.71
N LEU A 101 -7.17 6.83 -9.28
CA LEU A 101 -6.87 5.70 -8.41
C LEU A 101 -7.00 6.08 -6.93
N GLY A 102 -7.65 5.24 -6.14
CA GLY A 102 -7.55 5.27 -4.68
C GLY A 102 -6.16 4.84 -4.22
N VAL A 103 -5.72 5.32 -3.07
CA VAL A 103 -4.35 5.10 -2.57
C VAL A 103 -4.38 4.42 -1.21
N VAL A 104 -3.71 3.27 -1.15
CA VAL A 104 -3.46 2.50 0.07
C VAL A 104 -1.96 2.48 0.36
N ALA A 105 -1.56 2.50 1.63
CA ALA A 105 -0.18 2.26 2.03
C ALA A 105 -0.07 0.94 2.79
N GLY A 106 0.98 0.17 2.53
CA GLY A 106 1.19 -1.10 3.23
C GLY A 106 2.58 -1.67 3.03
N ARG A 107 2.89 -2.73 3.75
CA ARG A 107 4.21 -3.35 3.89
C ARG A 107 5.14 -2.57 4.82
N GLY A 108 5.74 -3.26 5.75
CA GLY A 108 6.74 -2.73 6.68
C GLY A 108 6.22 -1.75 7.74
N LEU A 109 4.97 -1.29 7.67
CA LEU A 109 4.43 -0.28 8.59
C LEU A 109 4.30 -0.80 10.03
N GLY A 110 4.66 0.08 10.97
CA GLY A 110 4.48 -0.09 12.40
C GLY A 110 3.96 1.18 13.06
N TYR A 111 3.70 1.12 14.36
CA TYR A 111 3.14 2.23 15.15
C TYR A 111 3.93 3.53 15.01
N GLN A 112 5.25 3.44 14.87
CA GLN A 112 6.13 4.61 14.71
C GLN A 112 5.96 5.33 13.36
N HIS A 113 5.45 4.63 12.33
CA HIS A 113 5.34 5.15 10.96
C HIS A 113 3.96 5.74 10.64
N ILE A 114 2.93 5.32 11.39
CA ILE A 114 1.53 5.60 11.02
C ILE A 114 1.20 7.09 11.00
N ARG A 115 1.76 7.89 11.92
CA ARG A 115 1.51 9.34 11.96
C ARG A 115 2.01 10.05 10.72
N ASP A 116 3.19 9.66 10.22
CA ASP A 116 3.78 10.25 9.02
C ASP A 116 2.95 9.90 7.78
N ILE A 117 2.52 8.65 7.68
CA ILE A 117 1.64 8.17 6.60
C ILE A 117 0.26 8.84 6.67
N ALA A 118 -0.33 8.96 7.87
CA ALA A 118 -1.60 9.65 8.08
C ALA A 118 -1.52 11.15 7.69
N GLY A 119 -0.33 11.75 7.79
CA GLY A 119 -0.05 13.11 7.32
C GLY A 119 -0.07 13.28 5.79
N ILE A 120 -0.35 12.22 5.00
CA ILE A 120 -0.55 12.27 3.55
C ILE A 120 -2.05 12.13 3.26
N PRO A 121 -2.78 13.24 2.99
CA PRO A 121 -4.25 13.23 2.95
C PRO A 121 -4.86 12.31 1.89
N LEU A 122 -4.10 12.00 0.84
CA LEU A 122 -4.53 11.16 -0.28
C LEU A 122 -4.40 9.65 0.00
N ILE A 123 -3.76 9.26 1.11
CA ILE A 123 -3.75 7.86 1.55
C ILE A 123 -5.03 7.63 2.34
N GLU A 124 -5.91 6.81 1.79
CA GLU A 124 -7.24 6.53 2.32
C GLU A 124 -7.20 5.38 3.34
N GLU A 125 -6.31 4.42 3.13
CA GLU A 125 -6.24 3.20 3.91
C GLU A 125 -4.79 2.78 4.18
N VAL A 126 -4.58 2.08 5.30
CA VAL A 126 -3.29 1.46 5.65
C VAL A 126 -3.45 -0.03 5.96
N ASN A 127 -2.58 -0.84 5.37
CA ASN A 127 -2.51 -2.28 5.62
C ASN A 127 -1.35 -2.60 6.56
N VAL A 128 -1.68 -2.96 7.81
CA VAL A 128 -0.71 -3.26 8.86
C VAL A 128 -1.01 -4.62 9.48
N GLY A 129 -0.02 -5.49 9.53
CA GLY A 129 -0.18 -6.86 10.06
C GLY A 129 0.78 -7.16 11.21
N ARG A 130 2.05 -7.42 10.89
CA ARG A 130 3.06 -7.94 11.85
C ARG A 130 3.20 -7.12 13.13
N SER A 131 3.21 -5.80 13.04
CA SER A 131 3.35 -4.93 14.22
C SER A 131 2.12 -4.97 15.14
N ILE A 132 0.91 -5.12 14.56
CA ILE A 132 -0.32 -5.32 15.35
C ILE A 132 -0.26 -6.67 16.05
N LEU A 133 0.10 -7.76 15.35
CA LEU A 133 0.21 -9.09 15.94
C LEU A 133 1.24 -9.12 17.06
N ALA A 134 2.43 -8.57 16.83
CA ALA A 134 3.48 -8.51 17.84
C ALA A 134 3.03 -7.76 19.11
N ARG A 135 2.39 -6.59 18.94
CA ARG A 135 1.86 -5.82 20.06
C ARG A 135 0.71 -6.54 20.77
N SER A 136 -0.13 -7.24 20.00
CA SER A 136 -1.30 -7.95 20.56
C SER A 136 -0.93 -9.04 21.55
N MET A 137 0.25 -9.65 21.41
CA MET A 137 0.79 -10.62 22.39
C MET A 137 1.08 -10.00 23.76
N LEU A 138 1.28 -8.68 23.83
CA LEU A 138 1.58 -7.97 25.08
C LEU A 138 0.34 -7.30 25.68
N VAL A 139 -0.56 -6.76 24.84
CA VAL A 139 -1.66 -5.90 25.32
C VAL A 139 -3.06 -6.38 24.91
N GLY A 140 -3.16 -7.48 24.20
CA GLY A 140 -4.40 -7.99 23.58
C GLY A 140 -4.71 -7.35 22.23
N VAL A 141 -5.43 -8.10 21.39
CA VAL A 141 -5.73 -7.72 20.00
C VAL A 141 -6.53 -6.41 19.93
N GLU A 142 -7.59 -6.30 20.71
CA GLU A 142 -8.49 -5.13 20.72
C GLU A 142 -7.70 -3.84 20.99
N ARG A 143 -6.86 -3.82 22.03
CA ARG A 143 -6.06 -2.65 22.37
C ARG A 143 -5.00 -2.34 21.33
N ALA A 144 -4.38 -3.35 20.74
CA ALA A 144 -3.40 -3.18 19.67
C ALA A 144 -4.04 -2.53 18.44
N VAL A 145 -5.18 -3.05 17.98
CA VAL A 145 -5.91 -2.50 16.83
C VAL A 145 -6.42 -1.09 17.10
N THR A 146 -7.08 -0.86 18.24
CA THR A 146 -7.59 0.46 18.63
C THR A 146 -6.48 1.51 18.66
N THR A 147 -5.31 1.16 19.22
CA THR A 147 -4.17 2.08 19.26
C THR A 147 -3.70 2.44 17.84
N MET A 148 -3.61 1.47 16.93
CA MET A 148 -3.21 1.69 15.54
C MET A 148 -4.20 2.59 14.82
N LYS A 149 -5.49 2.28 14.93
CA LYS A 149 -6.60 3.03 14.34
C LYS A 149 -6.59 4.49 14.77
N ASN A 150 -6.52 4.73 16.09
CA ASN A 150 -6.49 6.10 16.65
C ASN A 150 -5.28 6.91 16.13
N GLN A 151 -4.12 6.28 15.90
CA GLN A 151 -2.96 6.98 15.35
C GLN A 151 -3.15 7.37 13.87
N PHE A 152 -3.93 6.61 13.12
CA PHE A 152 -4.23 6.92 11.72
C PHE A 152 -5.36 7.95 11.58
N GLU A 153 -6.40 7.86 12.39
CA GLU A 153 -7.58 8.73 12.33
C GLU A 153 -7.35 10.14 12.89
N HIS A 154 -6.43 10.29 13.84
CA HIS A 154 -6.06 11.61 14.38
C HIS A 154 -5.05 12.32 13.46
N LYS A 155 -5.56 12.77 12.31
CA LYS A 155 -4.85 13.59 11.30
C LYS A 155 -4.66 15.00 11.81
#